data_bdbbe62cbcbf806baab4ab0c0b7dba7f
#
_entry.id   bdbbe62cbcbf806baab4ab0c0b7dba7f
#
_cell.length_a   1.000
_cell.length_b   1.000
_cell.length_c   1.000
_cell.angle_alpha   90.00
_cell.angle_beta   90.00
_cell.angle_gamma   90.00
#
_symmetry.space_group_name_H-M   'P 1'
#
loop_
_entity.id
_entity.type
_entity.pdbx_description
1 polymer ?
#
loop_
_entity_poly.entity_id
_entity_poly.type
_entity_poly.pdbx_seq_one_letter_code
_entity_poly.pdbx_strand_id
1 'polypeptide(L)'
;MASLKLVSGQKPRQIAVRVLQQRRAGGKFIEDLLEKALADAKLSPADRGLCQEITYGVVRWQATLDWLIARKTDGRGQKSALQNLLQLGLYQIFWLDRIPDHAAVNETVELARQSGFGAQAGFVNAVLRGYLREADATKKLLGELKATQPALGWSHPEWLVARWQERWGIEKTASLLEWNNTPPKTFARVNTLKFRRGEFHESPNKSAENSGRRGTPPSEFKDAGDLLTRWRDENVEYDFVRRDWLEENLVFEMKSHPPLSSLASFRDGWFYIQDPGTLLAVCKLGPQPGETILDFCAAPGGKTTFIAQLMNNQGRIVAQDVSEERLKWIQENCARLGVTCVETLLNTPRPGPLPVWRGEGEKSETAQKHSLAPPERGEGGPCKAEPGEGIEKFDRILVDAPCSNTGVMRRRVDLRWRIQPEEIERLRLAQLDLLQQAATQVKPGGVLVYSTCSLEPEENSGVVEQFLSERAGFKLDYERELLPFVDNVDGAYVAQLKRLP
;
A
#
# COMPACT_ATOMS: atom_id res chain seq x y z
N MET A 1 1.90 9.05 33.16
CA MET A 1 2.48 8.99 31.80
C MET A 1 3.66 9.97 31.77
N ALA A 2 4.90 9.47 31.77
CA ALA A 2 6.07 10.33 31.68
C ALA A 2 6.29 10.68 30.22
N SER A 3 6.05 11.94 29.88
CA SER A 3 6.38 12.52 28.57
C SER A 3 7.89 12.51 28.41
N LEU A 4 8.40 11.67 27.51
CA LEU A 4 9.81 11.69 27.09
C LEU A 4 10.07 13.02 26.37
N LYS A 5 10.78 13.94 27.03
CA LYS A 5 11.22 15.21 26.46
C LYS A 5 12.09 14.96 25.23
N LEU A 6 11.80 15.68 24.16
CA LEU A 6 12.59 15.75 22.93
C LEU A 6 14.01 16.23 23.27
N VAL A 7 14.99 15.33 23.20
CA VAL A 7 16.41 15.65 23.28
C VAL A 7 16.95 15.70 21.84
N SER A 8 17.60 16.78 21.48
CA SER A 8 18.30 16.94 20.20
C SER A 8 19.29 15.79 20.01
N GLY A 9 19.09 14.98 18.94
CA GLY A 9 19.96 13.84 18.61
C GLY A 9 19.31 12.47 18.86
N GLN A 10 18.01 12.30 18.54
CA GLN A 10 17.35 11.00 18.66
C GLN A 10 18.02 9.97 17.73
N LYS A 11 18.48 8.87 18.33
CA LYS A 11 19.05 7.74 17.57
C LYS A 11 17.93 6.92 16.90
N PRO A 12 18.18 6.27 15.73
CA PRO A 12 17.17 5.51 14.99
C PRO A 12 16.47 4.43 15.83
N ARG A 13 17.21 3.74 16.70
CA ARG A 13 16.66 2.71 17.60
C ARG A 13 15.72 3.25 18.66
N GLN A 14 15.96 4.47 19.16
CA GLN A 14 15.06 5.13 20.12
C GLN A 14 13.71 5.46 19.48
N ILE A 15 13.74 5.94 18.23
CA ILE A 15 12.52 6.22 17.47
C ILE A 15 11.77 4.91 17.23
N ALA A 16 12.46 3.85 16.76
CA ALA A 16 11.85 2.55 16.51
C ALA A 16 11.13 1.99 17.76
N VAL A 17 11.78 1.99 18.93
CA VAL A 17 11.13 1.52 20.19
C VAL A 17 9.92 2.34 20.55
N ARG A 18 9.99 3.67 20.42
CA ARG A 18 8.85 4.56 20.68
C ARG A 18 7.67 4.26 19.76
N VAL A 19 7.91 4.07 18.46
CA VAL A 19 6.90 3.73 17.47
C VAL A 19 6.28 2.37 17.77
N LEU A 20 7.08 1.36 18.09
CA LEU A 20 6.60 0.02 18.48
C LEU A 20 5.76 0.07 19.78
N GLN A 21 6.11 0.91 20.74
CA GLN A 21 5.31 1.11 21.95
C GLN A 21 3.96 1.77 21.64
N GLN A 22 3.95 2.81 20.79
CA GLN A 22 2.72 3.48 20.35
C GLN A 22 1.80 2.51 19.58
N ARG A 23 2.35 1.67 18.71
CA ARG A 23 1.58 0.63 18.02
C ARG A 23 0.87 -0.31 18.98
N ARG A 24 1.53 -0.77 20.05
CA ARG A 24 0.92 -1.65 21.07
C ARG A 24 -0.14 -0.95 21.92
N ALA A 25 -0.08 0.36 22.06
CA ALA A 25 -1.11 1.13 22.74
C ALA A 25 -2.43 1.19 21.94
N GLY A 26 -2.41 0.79 20.67
CA GLY A 26 -3.59 0.65 19.82
C GLY A 26 -3.87 1.85 18.92
N GLY A 27 -4.78 1.66 17.96
CA GLY A 27 -5.35 2.67 17.07
C GLY A 27 -4.67 2.75 15.72
N LYS A 28 -3.50 3.35 15.60
CA LYS A 28 -2.84 3.63 14.31
C LYS A 28 -2.01 2.46 13.78
N PHE A 29 -1.86 2.41 12.46
CA PHE A 29 -0.93 1.48 11.80
C PHE A 29 0.51 1.88 12.04
N ILE A 30 1.41 0.89 11.94
CA ILE A 30 2.84 1.13 12.16
C ILE A 30 3.41 2.08 11.09
N GLU A 31 2.87 2.04 9.88
CA GLU A 31 3.25 2.88 8.76
C GLU A 31 3.03 4.35 9.10
N ASP A 32 1.82 4.73 9.56
CA ASP A 32 1.45 6.11 9.91
C ASP A 32 2.27 6.62 11.11
N LEU A 33 2.45 5.75 12.11
CA LEU A 33 3.22 6.09 13.31
C LEU A 33 4.69 6.35 12.96
N LEU A 34 5.25 5.55 12.07
CA LEU A 34 6.65 5.66 11.66
C LEU A 34 6.85 6.88 10.75
N GLU A 35 5.97 7.12 9.78
CA GLU A 35 6.04 8.28 8.91
C GLU A 35 6.02 9.58 9.72
N LYS A 36 5.06 9.72 10.64
CA LYS A 36 4.99 10.86 11.54
C LYS A 36 6.26 11.02 12.38
N ALA A 37 6.78 9.92 12.96
CA ALA A 37 7.97 9.98 13.80
C ALA A 37 9.22 10.37 13.00
N LEU A 38 9.29 10.00 11.72
CA LEU A 38 10.40 10.31 10.83
C LEU A 38 10.30 11.72 10.21
N ALA A 39 9.09 12.27 10.04
CA ALA A 39 8.91 13.63 9.57
C ALA A 39 9.55 14.66 10.51
N ASP A 40 9.40 14.45 11.82
CA ASP A 40 9.94 15.32 12.87
C ASP A 40 11.42 15.06 13.21
N ALA A 41 12.00 13.96 12.70
CA ALA A 41 13.34 13.52 13.08
C ALA A 41 14.41 14.02 12.11
N LYS A 42 15.47 14.65 12.65
CA LYS A 42 16.68 15.01 11.91
C LYS A 42 17.64 13.82 11.85
N LEU A 43 17.35 12.85 10.99
CA LEU A 43 18.16 11.66 10.76
C LEU A 43 18.91 11.75 9.42
N SER A 44 20.11 11.17 9.39
CA SER A 44 20.78 10.88 8.11
C SER A 44 19.94 9.88 7.28
N PRO A 45 20.11 9.82 5.95
CA PRO A 45 19.41 8.81 5.13
C PRO A 45 19.67 7.37 5.62
N ALA A 46 20.89 7.06 6.05
CA ALA A 46 21.24 5.74 6.59
C ALA A 46 20.52 5.43 7.91
N ASP A 47 20.47 6.42 8.83
CA ASP A 47 19.76 6.26 10.10
C ASP A 47 18.23 6.15 9.91
N ARG A 48 17.70 6.90 8.95
CA ARG A 48 16.29 6.78 8.55
C ARG A 48 15.99 5.37 8.04
N GLY A 49 16.81 4.85 7.13
CA GLY A 49 16.71 3.49 6.61
C GLY A 49 16.79 2.44 7.73
N LEU A 50 17.75 2.59 8.64
CA LEU A 50 17.89 1.69 9.80
C LEU A 50 16.66 1.74 10.72
N CYS A 51 16.11 2.92 10.99
CA CYS A 51 14.90 3.07 11.79
C CYS A 51 13.70 2.35 11.15
N GLN A 52 13.52 2.53 9.84
CA GLN A 52 12.46 1.87 9.08
C GLN A 52 12.64 0.35 9.09
N GLU A 53 13.84 -0.12 8.78
CA GLU A 53 14.16 -1.56 8.73
C GLU A 53 13.91 -2.24 10.07
N ILE A 54 14.40 -1.70 11.17
CA ILE A 54 14.16 -2.27 12.51
C ILE A 54 12.67 -2.24 12.85
N THR A 55 11.98 -1.14 12.58
CA THR A 55 10.57 -0.99 12.96
C THR A 55 9.70 -1.98 12.18
N TYR A 56 9.84 -2.03 10.86
CA TYR A 56 9.08 -2.96 10.03
C TYR A 56 9.48 -4.41 10.27
N GLY A 57 10.77 -4.68 10.46
CA GLY A 57 11.30 -6.01 10.70
C GLY A 57 10.80 -6.62 12.01
N VAL A 58 10.77 -5.87 13.10
CA VAL A 58 10.21 -6.33 14.38
C VAL A 58 8.73 -6.69 14.24
N VAL A 59 7.94 -5.87 13.52
CA VAL A 59 6.51 -6.18 13.29
C VAL A 59 6.36 -7.38 12.38
N ARG A 60 7.15 -7.47 11.33
CA ARG A 60 7.14 -8.59 10.36
C ARG A 60 7.44 -9.92 11.02
N TRP A 61 8.42 -9.97 11.90
CA TRP A 61 8.88 -11.18 12.57
C TRP A 61 8.37 -11.32 14.01
N GLN A 62 7.30 -10.61 14.37
CA GLN A 62 6.80 -10.52 15.74
C GLN A 62 6.58 -11.87 16.40
N ALA A 63 5.87 -12.80 15.77
CA ALA A 63 5.55 -14.11 16.38
C ALA A 63 6.83 -14.94 16.61
N THR A 64 7.73 -14.97 15.63
CA THR A 64 9.02 -15.69 15.75
C THR A 64 9.89 -15.06 16.84
N LEU A 65 9.94 -13.74 16.94
CA LEU A 65 10.69 -13.02 17.98
C LEU A 65 10.10 -13.26 19.36
N ASP A 66 8.77 -13.26 19.49
CA ASP A 66 8.09 -13.55 20.77
C ASP A 66 8.37 -15.00 21.20
N TRP A 67 8.37 -15.93 20.27
CA TRP A 67 8.73 -17.31 20.55
C TRP A 67 10.19 -17.46 21.01
N LEU A 68 11.14 -16.79 20.37
CA LEU A 68 12.52 -16.78 20.83
C LEU A 68 12.61 -16.23 22.26
N ILE A 69 11.93 -15.14 22.57
CA ILE A 69 11.93 -14.58 23.93
C ILE A 69 11.37 -15.59 24.94
N ALA A 70 10.21 -16.20 24.61
CA ALA A 70 9.57 -17.19 25.48
C ALA A 70 10.48 -18.38 25.81
N ARG A 71 11.28 -18.86 24.87
CA ARG A 71 12.26 -19.94 25.08
C ARG A 71 13.35 -19.63 26.14
N LYS A 72 13.76 -18.36 26.27
CA LYS A 72 14.78 -17.93 27.24
C LYS A 72 14.17 -17.40 28.54
N THR A 73 12.85 -17.29 28.62
CA THR A 73 12.13 -16.79 29.79
C THR A 73 11.17 -17.81 30.39
N ASP A 74 11.28 -19.08 29.99
CA ASP A 74 10.38 -20.16 30.41
C ASP A 74 8.90 -19.80 30.26
N GLY A 75 8.56 -19.12 29.16
CA GLY A 75 7.20 -18.65 28.86
C GLY A 75 6.73 -17.47 29.71
N ARG A 76 7.56 -16.91 30.57
CA ARG A 76 7.17 -15.77 31.42
C ARG A 76 7.00 -14.50 30.58
N GLY A 77 5.79 -13.92 30.61
CA GLY A 77 5.46 -12.68 29.90
C GLY A 77 6.28 -11.50 30.41
N GLN A 78 6.75 -10.68 29.50
CA GLN A 78 7.48 -9.45 29.80
C GLN A 78 6.56 -8.23 29.71
N LYS A 79 6.90 -7.12 30.40
CA LYS A 79 6.23 -5.83 30.14
C LYS A 79 6.40 -5.47 28.68
N SER A 80 5.35 -4.98 28.03
CA SER A 80 5.32 -4.75 26.57
C SER A 80 6.50 -3.91 26.06
N ALA A 81 6.94 -2.90 26.80
CA ALA A 81 8.10 -2.10 26.43
C ALA A 81 9.42 -2.88 26.52
N LEU A 82 9.59 -3.76 27.49
CA LEU A 82 10.75 -4.65 27.62
C LEU A 82 10.73 -5.72 26.51
N GLN A 83 9.57 -6.24 26.18
CA GLN A 83 9.36 -7.16 25.04
C GLN A 83 9.85 -6.52 23.74
N ASN A 84 9.45 -5.26 23.44
CA ASN A 84 9.90 -4.55 22.25
C ASN A 84 11.43 -4.36 22.19
N LEU A 85 12.07 -4.11 23.32
CA LEU A 85 13.54 -4.02 23.40
C LEU A 85 14.21 -5.35 23.07
N LEU A 86 13.71 -6.46 23.63
CA LEU A 86 14.22 -7.80 23.33
C LEU A 86 14.00 -8.19 21.86
N GLN A 87 12.79 -7.92 21.32
CA GLN A 87 12.48 -8.13 19.90
C GLN A 87 13.45 -7.35 19.00
N LEU A 88 13.69 -6.06 19.31
CA LEU A 88 14.62 -5.23 18.56
C LEU A 88 16.05 -5.77 18.59
N GLY A 89 16.52 -6.22 19.75
CA GLY A 89 17.85 -6.81 19.89
C GLY A 89 17.99 -8.11 19.10
N LEU A 90 17.02 -9.02 19.22
CA LEU A 90 17.01 -10.29 18.50
C LEU A 90 16.88 -10.10 16.99
N TYR A 91 16.04 -9.16 16.56
CA TYR A 91 15.91 -8.84 15.14
C TYR A 91 17.24 -8.40 14.53
N GLN A 92 17.98 -7.54 15.22
CA GLN A 92 19.30 -7.10 14.77
C GLN A 92 20.31 -8.27 14.69
N ILE A 93 20.29 -9.20 15.63
CA ILE A 93 21.20 -10.34 15.68
C ILE A 93 20.93 -11.35 14.56
N PHE A 94 19.65 -11.63 14.25
CA PHE A 94 19.30 -12.76 13.37
C PHE A 94 18.88 -12.34 11.95
N TRP A 95 18.57 -11.06 11.71
CA TRP A 95 18.08 -10.58 10.41
C TRP A 95 18.86 -9.40 9.82
N LEU A 96 19.83 -8.81 10.57
CA LEU A 96 20.59 -7.66 10.07
C LEU A 96 22.11 -7.98 10.00
N ASP A 97 22.52 -8.58 8.91
CA ASP A 97 23.93 -9.02 8.72
C ASP A 97 24.96 -7.89 8.78
N ARG A 98 24.54 -6.64 8.52
CA ARG A 98 25.44 -5.45 8.51
C ARG A 98 25.65 -4.84 9.89
N ILE A 99 24.96 -5.32 10.92
CA ILE A 99 25.13 -4.84 12.29
C ILE A 99 25.99 -5.85 13.05
N PRO A 100 27.17 -5.46 13.57
CA PRO A 100 27.96 -6.35 14.39
C PRO A 100 27.19 -6.79 15.65
N ASP A 101 27.25 -8.05 15.99
CA ASP A 101 26.52 -8.65 17.13
C ASP A 101 26.74 -7.92 18.44
N HIS A 102 28.01 -7.52 18.71
CA HIS A 102 28.33 -6.77 19.92
C HIS A 102 27.66 -5.39 19.94
N ALA A 103 27.50 -4.75 18.79
CA ALA A 103 26.81 -3.47 18.68
C ALA A 103 25.30 -3.64 18.90
N ALA A 104 24.69 -4.69 18.32
CA ALA A 104 23.27 -5.03 18.54
C ALA A 104 22.96 -5.20 20.03
N VAL A 105 23.80 -5.95 20.77
CA VAL A 105 23.63 -6.15 22.22
C VAL A 105 23.86 -4.86 23.00
N ASN A 106 25.00 -4.19 22.80
CA ASN A 106 25.36 -3.02 23.60
C ASN A 106 24.35 -1.87 23.44
N GLU A 107 23.97 -1.55 22.18
CA GLU A 107 22.98 -0.50 21.91
C GLU A 107 21.60 -0.85 22.49
N THR A 108 21.18 -2.12 22.45
CA THR A 108 19.89 -2.55 23.03
C THR A 108 19.91 -2.46 24.56
N VAL A 109 21.00 -2.86 25.21
CA VAL A 109 21.16 -2.76 26.66
C VAL A 109 21.18 -1.29 27.13
N GLU A 110 21.88 -0.44 26.40
CA GLU A 110 21.90 0.99 26.69
C GLU A 110 20.53 1.64 26.49
N LEU A 111 19.82 1.25 25.43
CA LEU A 111 18.45 1.68 25.18
C LEU A 111 17.49 1.25 26.30
N ALA A 112 17.70 0.05 26.86
CA ALA A 112 16.93 -0.41 28.05
C ALA A 112 17.15 0.51 29.25
N ARG A 113 18.40 0.91 29.52
CA ARG A 113 18.70 1.87 30.62
C ARG A 113 18.02 3.21 30.39
N GLN A 114 18.10 3.75 29.17
CA GLN A 114 17.51 5.04 28.80
C GLN A 114 15.98 5.03 28.78
N SER A 115 15.36 3.85 28.57
CA SER A 115 13.91 3.67 28.54
C SER A 115 13.28 3.36 29.91
N GLY A 116 14.04 3.52 31.00
CA GLY A 116 13.56 3.26 32.36
C GLY A 116 13.65 1.81 32.84
N PHE A 117 14.35 0.95 32.07
CA PHE A 117 14.58 -0.47 32.39
C PHE A 117 16.02 -0.73 32.89
N GLY A 118 16.62 0.22 33.58
CA GLY A 118 17.99 0.09 34.09
C GLY A 118 18.20 -1.15 34.98
N ALA A 119 17.25 -1.48 35.85
CA ALA A 119 17.28 -2.68 36.67
C ALA A 119 17.20 -3.98 35.85
N GLN A 120 16.55 -3.97 34.68
CA GLN A 120 16.41 -5.12 33.77
C GLN A 120 17.50 -5.17 32.68
N ALA A 121 18.41 -4.20 32.63
CA ALA A 121 19.48 -4.14 31.62
C ALA A 121 20.39 -5.38 31.66
N GLY A 122 20.65 -5.90 32.87
CA GLY A 122 21.36 -7.19 33.06
C GLY A 122 20.62 -8.37 32.43
N PHE A 123 19.30 -8.42 32.62
CA PHE A 123 18.46 -9.46 32.02
C PHE A 123 18.45 -9.36 30.48
N VAL A 124 18.26 -8.18 29.90
CA VAL A 124 18.35 -7.95 28.44
C VAL A 124 19.69 -8.45 27.89
N ASN A 125 20.80 -8.08 28.57
CA ASN A 125 22.14 -8.53 28.18
C ASN A 125 22.29 -10.05 28.26
N ALA A 126 21.76 -10.68 29.33
CA ALA A 126 21.83 -12.14 29.51
C ALA A 126 21.08 -12.89 28.40
N VAL A 127 19.86 -12.45 28.05
CA VAL A 127 19.06 -13.06 26.97
C VAL A 127 19.77 -12.93 25.62
N LEU A 128 20.20 -11.72 25.23
CA LEU A 128 20.82 -11.48 23.93
C LEU A 128 22.17 -12.20 23.79
N ARG A 129 23.03 -12.15 24.81
CA ARG A 129 24.30 -12.89 24.80
C ARG A 129 24.09 -14.41 24.87
N GLY A 130 23.00 -14.88 25.51
CA GLY A 130 22.61 -16.29 25.47
C GLY A 130 22.35 -16.75 24.05
N TYR A 131 21.65 -15.96 23.25
CA TYR A 131 21.40 -16.26 21.84
C TYR A 131 22.65 -16.15 20.96
N LEU A 132 23.55 -15.22 21.23
CA LEU A 132 24.84 -15.13 20.51
C LEU A 132 25.69 -16.38 20.70
N ARG A 133 25.75 -16.95 21.92
CA ARG A 133 26.48 -18.20 22.18
C ARG A 133 25.90 -19.41 21.44
N GLU A 134 24.63 -19.37 21.07
CA GLU A 134 23.89 -20.43 20.39
C GLU A 134 23.46 -20.00 18.97
N ALA A 135 24.13 -19.03 18.36
CA ALA A 135 23.65 -18.38 17.14
C ALA A 135 23.42 -19.38 15.99
N ASP A 136 24.38 -20.26 15.73
CA ASP A 136 24.27 -21.24 14.63
C ASP A 136 23.16 -22.28 14.90
N ALA A 137 23.07 -22.78 16.13
CA ALA A 137 21.99 -23.68 16.52
C ALA A 137 20.61 -23.01 16.40
N THR A 138 20.52 -21.70 16.76
CA THR A 138 19.28 -20.93 16.63
C THR A 138 18.93 -20.68 15.17
N LYS A 139 19.88 -20.35 14.31
CA LYS A 139 19.65 -20.19 12.85
C LYS A 139 19.14 -21.48 12.22
N LYS A 140 19.74 -22.63 12.58
CA LYS A 140 19.27 -23.95 12.14
C LYS A 140 17.83 -24.19 12.58
N LEU A 141 17.53 -23.95 13.85
CA LEU A 141 16.19 -24.11 14.41
C LEU A 141 15.16 -23.20 13.73
N LEU A 142 15.49 -21.93 13.45
CA LEU A 142 14.61 -21.01 12.70
C LEU A 142 14.35 -21.54 11.27
N GLY A 143 15.34 -22.16 10.63
CA GLY A 143 15.16 -22.83 9.35
C GLY A 143 14.20 -24.03 9.44
N GLU A 144 14.36 -24.88 10.46
CA GLU A 144 13.48 -26.03 10.71
C GLU A 144 12.02 -25.61 11.01
N LEU A 145 11.83 -24.52 11.76
CA LEU A 145 10.50 -23.97 12.05
C LEU A 145 9.72 -23.57 10.79
N LYS A 146 10.40 -23.03 9.79
CA LYS A 146 9.75 -22.65 8.52
C LYS A 146 9.11 -23.83 7.80
N ALA A 147 9.68 -25.02 7.95
CA ALA A 147 9.16 -26.26 7.37
C ALA A 147 8.13 -26.96 8.27
N THR A 148 8.38 -26.99 9.59
CA THR A 148 7.57 -27.77 10.54
C THR A 148 6.39 -27.00 11.13
N GLN A 149 6.54 -25.70 11.33
CA GLN A 149 5.54 -24.79 11.87
C GLN A 149 5.53 -23.47 11.07
N PRO A 150 5.05 -23.47 9.82
CA PRO A 150 5.22 -22.35 8.89
C PRO A 150 4.62 -21.04 9.40
N ALA A 151 3.50 -21.07 10.12
CA ALA A 151 2.91 -19.88 10.72
C ALA A 151 3.87 -19.19 11.70
N LEU A 152 4.50 -19.96 12.56
CA LEU A 152 5.49 -19.47 13.52
C LEU A 152 6.83 -19.13 12.83
N GLY A 153 7.33 -20.03 12.00
CA GLY A 153 8.63 -19.89 11.34
C GLY A 153 8.70 -18.72 10.35
N TRP A 154 7.57 -18.37 9.73
CA TRP A 154 7.42 -17.23 8.84
C TRP A 154 6.66 -16.04 9.48
N SER A 155 6.30 -16.13 10.75
CA SER A 155 5.65 -15.06 11.53
C SER A 155 4.35 -14.56 10.91
N HIS A 156 3.39 -15.43 10.73
CA HIS A 156 2.04 -15.14 10.25
C HIS A 156 0.98 -15.71 11.20
N PRO A 157 -0.26 -15.21 11.19
CA PRO A 157 -1.38 -15.81 11.92
C PRO A 157 -1.64 -17.25 11.45
N GLU A 158 -1.83 -18.17 12.39
CA GLU A 158 -2.02 -19.59 12.09
C GLU A 158 -3.24 -19.86 11.21
N TRP A 159 -4.38 -19.20 11.52
CA TRP A 159 -5.60 -19.34 10.74
C TRP A 159 -5.43 -18.95 9.28
N LEU A 160 -4.63 -17.91 9.00
CA LEU A 160 -4.41 -17.40 7.64
C LEU A 160 -3.49 -18.35 6.85
N VAL A 161 -2.47 -18.89 7.50
CA VAL A 161 -1.58 -19.89 6.89
C VAL A 161 -2.34 -21.17 6.58
N ALA A 162 -3.17 -21.66 7.51
CA ALA A 162 -4.00 -22.84 7.29
C ALA A 162 -4.95 -22.65 6.09
N ARG A 163 -5.61 -21.49 6.00
CA ARG A 163 -6.47 -21.12 4.89
C ARG A 163 -5.74 -21.12 3.54
N TRP A 164 -4.54 -20.56 3.48
CA TRP A 164 -3.74 -20.54 2.26
C TRP A 164 -3.18 -21.92 1.89
N GLN A 165 -2.83 -22.74 2.89
CA GLN A 165 -2.43 -24.14 2.64
C GLN A 165 -3.57 -25.00 2.09
N GLU A 166 -4.79 -24.79 2.57
CA GLU A 166 -5.98 -25.45 2.02
C GLU A 166 -6.19 -25.04 0.54
N ARG A 167 -5.99 -23.77 0.22
CA ARG A 167 -6.22 -23.24 -1.14
C ARG A 167 -5.13 -23.61 -2.13
N TRP A 168 -3.86 -23.50 -1.75
CA TRP A 168 -2.72 -23.61 -2.69
C TRP A 168 -1.74 -24.73 -2.39
N GLY A 169 -1.90 -25.41 -1.27
CA GLY A 169 -0.97 -26.41 -0.79
C GLY A 169 0.25 -25.80 -0.08
N ILE A 170 1.07 -26.69 0.49
CA ILE A 170 2.18 -26.31 1.39
C ILE A 170 3.26 -25.49 0.66
N GLU A 171 3.69 -25.92 -0.53
CA GLU A 171 4.82 -25.33 -1.26
C GLU A 171 4.52 -23.89 -1.73
N LYS A 172 3.36 -23.68 -2.36
CA LYS A 172 2.95 -22.36 -2.83
C LYS A 172 2.70 -21.41 -1.66
N THR A 173 2.12 -21.91 -0.57
CA THR A 173 1.95 -21.13 0.64
C THR A 173 3.30 -20.74 1.24
N ALA A 174 4.28 -21.64 1.31
CA ALA A 174 5.62 -21.30 1.78
C ALA A 174 6.26 -20.18 0.94
N SER A 175 6.11 -20.23 -0.38
CA SER A 175 6.59 -19.20 -1.30
C SER A 175 5.87 -17.84 -1.06
N LEU A 176 4.57 -17.84 -0.76
CA LEU A 176 3.83 -16.65 -0.38
C LEU A 176 4.30 -16.06 0.95
N LEU A 177 4.53 -16.91 1.96
CA LEU A 177 5.02 -16.48 3.28
C LEU A 177 6.42 -15.87 3.17
N GLU A 178 7.29 -16.44 2.34
CA GLU A 178 8.60 -15.90 2.02
C GLU A 178 8.47 -14.53 1.34
N TRP A 179 7.63 -14.43 0.30
CA TRP A 179 7.34 -13.16 -0.38
C TRP A 179 6.88 -12.07 0.60
N ASN A 180 5.95 -12.39 1.48
CA ASN A 180 5.43 -11.46 2.48
C ASN A 180 6.50 -10.96 3.47
N ASN A 181 7.61 -11.68 3.59
CA ASN A 181 8.72 -11.34 4.46
C ASN A 181 9.91 -10.68 3.74
N THR A 182 9.87 -10.61 2.40
CA THR A 182 10.88 -9.85 1.65
C THR A 182 10.55 -8.34 1.67
N PRO A 183 11.57 -7.47 1.73
CA PRO A 183 11.36 -6.04 1.55
C PRO A 183 10.69 -5.75 0.21
N PRO A 184 9.71 -4.83 0.16
CA PRO A 184 9.07 -4.49 -1.10
C PRO A 184 10.04 -3.75 -2.02
N LYS A 185 10.00 -4.11 -3.30
CA LYS A 185 10.73 -3.41 -4.35
C LYS A 185 10.08 -2.07 -4.67
N THR A 186 10.88 -1.12 -5.12
CA THR A 186 10.42 0.19 -5.59
C THR A 186 10.24 0.14 -7.10
N PHE A 187 9.02 0.38 -7.58
CA PHE A 187 8.72 0.43 -9.00
C PHE A 187 8.29 1.83 -9.42
N ALA A 188 8.82 2.30 -10.52
CA ALA A 188 8.52 3.59 -11.11
C ALA A 188 7.76 3.42 -12.42
N ARG A 189 6.52 3.93 -12.48
CA ARG A 189 5.75 4.06 -13.72
C ARG A 189 6.13 5.37 -14.39
N VAL A 190 6.58 5.30 -15.63
CA VAL A 190 6.93 6.47 -16.45
C VAL A 190 5.69 7.33 -16.71
N ASN A 191 5.82 8.63 -16.57
CA ASN A 191 4.75 9.58 -16.89
C ASN A 191 4.88 10.07 -18.34
N THR A 192 4.20 9.42 -19.26
CA THR A 192 4.26 9.75 -20.69
C THR A 192 3.68 11.13 -21.03
N LEU A 193 2.87 11.74 -20.14
CA LEU A 193 2.35 13.10 -20.37
C LEU A 193 3.46 14.18 -20.37
N LYS A 194 4.57 13.94 -19.68
CA LYS A 194 5.70 14.89 -19.64
C LYS A 194 6.49 14.92 -20.93
N PHE A 195 6.47 13.87 -21.70
CA PHE A 195 7.29 13.69 -22.89
C PHE A 195 6.55 14.10 -24.18
N ARG A 196 5.25 13.96 -24.25
CA ARG A 196 4.44 14.28 -25.45
C ARG A 196 4.27 15.80 -25.71
N ARG A 197 4.70 16.68 -24.78
CA ARG A 197 4.58 18.15 -24.92
C ARG A 197 5.69 18.82 -25.75
N GLY A 198 6.72 18.09 -26.20
CA GLY A 198 7.84 18.64 -26.96
C GLY A 198 7.57 18.93 -28.44
N GLU A 199 6.43 18.48 -29.01
CA GLU A 199 6.16 18.56 -30.44
C GLU A 199 5.26 19.73 -30.88
N PHE A 200 4.76 20.61 -30.00
CA PHE A 200 3.86 21.70 -30.34
C PHE A 200 4.31 23.09 -29.87
N HIS A 201 5.58 23.44 -30.11
CA HIS A 201 5.99 24.84 -30.21
C HIS A 201 6.73 25.05 -31.54
N GLU A 202 5.99 25.07 -32.63
CA GLU A 202 6.44 25.83 -33.80
C GLU A 202 6.44 27.29 -33.44
N SER A 203 7.61 27.83 -33.15
CA SER A 203 7.84 29.27 -33.26
C SER A 203 7.73 29.64 -34.75
N PRO A 204 6.86 30.57 -35.15
CA PRO A 204 6.85 31.07 -36.52
C PRO A 204 8.05 31.99 -36.70
N ASN A 205 9.12 31.52 -37.27
CA ASN A 205 10.08 32.20 -38.12
C ASN A 205 11.45 31.58 -38.08
N LYS A 206 11.77 30.79 -39.09
CA LYS A 206 12.99 30.98 -39.90
C LYS A 206 12.91 30.11 -41.17
N SER A 207 13.08 30.81 -42.25
CA SER A 207 13.11 30.41 -43.64
C SER A 207 13.78 29.09 -43.99
N ALA A 208 13.18 28.43 -44.97
CA ALA A 208 13.57 27.25 -45.67
C ALA A 208 15.04 27.19 -46.13
N GLU A 209 15.66 26.02 -46.04
CA GLU A 209 16.40 25.48 -47.17
C GLU A 209 16.51 23.94 -47.09
N ASN A 210 16.27 23.37 -48.25
CA ASN A 210 16.22 21.97 -48.63
C ASN A 210 17.30 21.04 -48.08
N SER A 211 16.90 19.84 -47.58
CA SER A 211 17.53 18.59 -48.01
C SER A 211 16.63 17.40 -47.68
N GLY A 212 16.18 16.72 -48.76
CA GLY A 212 15.32 15.55 -48.66
C GLY A 212 16.04 14.36 -47.97
N ARG A 213 15.48 13.92 -46.84
CA ARG A 213 15.61 12.55 -46.36
C ARG A 213 14.22 12.08 -45.97
N ARG A 214 13.77 10.97 -46.57
CA ARG A 214 12.55 10.26 -46.19
C ARG A 214 12.65 9.91 -44.72
N GLY A 215 11.83 10.56 -43.88
CA GLY A 215 11.77 10.30 -42.47
C GLY A 215 11.15 8.92 -42.23
N THR A 216 11.86 8.10 -41.49
CA THR A 216 11.28 7.01 -40.72
C THR A 216 10.28 7.60 -39.74
N PRO A 217 9.12 6.98 -39.49
CA PRO A 217 8.19 7.50 -38.47
C PRO A 217 8.91 7.60 -37.12
N PRO A 218 8.64 8.62 -36.32
CA PRO A 218 9.28 8.77 -35.03
C PRO A 218 8.96 7.52 -34.21
N SER A 219 9.99 6.81 -33.79
CA SER A 219 9.86 5.72 -32.85
C SER A 219 9.31 6.29 -31.54
N GLU A 220 8.22 5.70 -31.03
CA GLU A 220 7.50 6.09 -29.83
C GLU A 220 8.35 6.07 -28.52
N PHE A 221 9.65 5.85 -28.63
CA PHE A 221 10.59 5.51 -27.55
C PHE A 221 11.56 6.63 -27.13
N LYS A 222 11.43 7.85 -27.60
CA LYS A 222 12.29 8.94 -27.13
C LYS A 222 12.10 9.22 -25.63
N ASP A 223 10.96 8.95 -25.08
CA ASP A 223 10.49 9.42 -23.80
C ASP A 223 11.11 8.70 -22.59
N ALA A 224 11.25 7.39 -22.64
CA ALA A 224 11.93 6.63 -21.59
C ALA A 224 13.44 6.92 -21.56
N GLY A 225 14.05 7.20 -22.70
CA GLY A 225 15.47 7.50 -22.83
C GLY A 225 15.91 8.74 -22.04
N ASP A 226 15.10 9.78 -22.06
CA ASP A 226 15.37 11.03 -21.33
C ASP A 226 15.30 10.81 -19.81
N LEU A 227 14.29 10.05 -19.31
CA LEU A 227 14.22 9.67 -17.90
C LEU A 227 15.44 8.85 -17.48
N LEU A 228 15.84 7.86 -18.30
CA LEU A 228 16.97 7.00 -17.97
C LEU A 228 18.31 7.76 -17.97
N THR A 229 18.44 8.75 -18.87
CA THR A 229 19.59 9.65 -18.87
C THR A 229 19.64 10.47 -17.58
N ARG A 230 18.52 11.06 -17.20
CA ARG A 230 18.40 11.83 -15.95
C ARG A 230 18.65 10.98 -14.70
N TRP A 231 18.16 9.74 -14.67
CA TRP A 231 18.43 8.81 -13.58
C TRP A 231 19.90 8.44 -13.44
N ARG A 232 20.63 8.34 -14.55
CA ARG A 232 22.09 8.15 -14.50
C ARG A 232 22.77 9.31 -13.76
N ASP A 233 22.39 10.54 -14.06
CA ASP A 233 22.92 11.75 -13.40
C ASP A 233 22.50 11.83 -11.92
N GLU A 234 21.32 11.30 -11.59
CA GLU A 234 20.76 11.23 -10.22
C GLU A 234 21.25 10.00 -9.42
N ASN A 235 22.12 9.16 -9.97
CA ASN A 235 22.60 7.91 -9.36
C ASN A 235 21.47 6.92 -9.02
N VAL A 236 20.51 6.76 -9.91
CA VAL A 236 19.44 5.76 -9.82
C VAL A 236 19.85 4.55 -10.64
N GLU A 237 19.96 3.39 -9.99
CA GLU A 237 20.12 2.10 -10.65
C GLU A 237 18.74 1.48 -10.87
N TYR A 238 18.51 0.95 -12.05
CA TYR A 238 17.21 0.41 -12.44
C TYR A 238 17.33 -0.87 -13.24
N ASP A 239 16.19 -1.58 -13.30
CA ASP A 239 15.99 -2.75 -14.14
C ASP A 239 14.66 -2.63 -14.89
N PHE A 240 14.56 -3.28 -16.05
CA PHE A 240 13.34 -3.29 -16.86
C PHE A 240 12.31 -4.24 -16.26
N VAL A 241 11.04 -3.82 -16.21
CA VAL A 241 9.93 -4.65 -15.78
C VAL A 241 9.09 -5.04 -16.98
N ARG A 242 9.03 -6.34 -17.29
CA ARG A 242 8.20 -6.88 -18.35
C ARG A 242 7.08 -7.71 -17.76
N ARG A 243 5.85 -7.43 -18.16
CA ARG A 243 4.65 -8.19 -17.81
C ARG A 243 3.75 -8.24 -19.04
N ASP A 244 2.99 -9.30 -19.19
CA ASP A 244 2.08 -9.51 -20.34
C ASP A 244 0.94 -8.49 -20.44
N TRP A 245 0.68 -7.74 -19.38
CA TRP A 245 -0.31 -6.66 -19.32
C TRP A 245 0.27 -5.25 -19.41
N LEU A 246 1.59 -5.10 -19.51
CA LEU A 246 2.26 -3.80 -19.57
C LEU A 246 2.89 -3.54 -20.94
N GLU A 247 2.78 -2.30 -21.39
CA GLU A 247 3.61 -1.81 -22.48
C GLU A 247 5.09 -1.85 -22.09
N GLU A 248 5.96 -2.08 -23.08
CA GLU A 248 7.41 -2.05 -22.85
C GLU A 248 7.85 -0.66 -22.34
N ASN A 249 8.82 -0.66 -21.44
CA ASN A 249 9.41 0.55 -20.86
C ASN A 249 8.43 1.47 -20.10
N LEU A 250 7.23 0.99 -19.77
CA LEU A 250 6.29 1.74 -18.93
C LEU A 250 6.68 1.72 -17.44
N VAL A 251 7.29 0.63 -16.99
CA VAL A 251 7.66 0.44 -15.57
C VAL A 251 9.10 -0.03 -15.43
N PHE A 252 9.80 0.55 -14.46
CA PHE A 252 11.16 0.17 -14.08
C PHE A 252 11.21 -0.19 -12.59
N GLU A 253 12.02 -1.20 -12.23
CA GLU A 253 12.41 -1.47 -10.85
C GLU A 253 13.60 -0.59 -10.49
N MET A 254 13.47 0.27 -9.47
CA MET A 254 14.56 1.06 -8.93
C MET A 254 15.34 0.20 -7.93
N LYS A 255 16.54 -0.26 -8.30
CA LYS A 255 17.40 -1.15 -7.48
C LYS A 255 18.08 -0.40 -6.36
N SER A 256 18.57 0.79 -6.68
CA SER A 256 19.27 1.69 -5.77
C SER A 256 18.95 3.11 -6.16
N HIS A 257 18.62 3.94 -5.20
CA HIS A 257 18.33 5.35 -5.46
C HIS A 257 18.51 6.21 -4.19
N PRO A 258 18.87 7.50 -4.33
CA PRO A 258 18.74 8.49 -3.28
C PRO A 258 17.28 8.60 -2.78
N PRO A 259 17.01 9.27 -1.66
CA PRO A 259 15.64 9.53 -1.22
C PRO A 259 14.80 10.14 -2.35
N LEU A 260 13.60 9.61 -2.60
CA LEU A 260 12.75 10.04 -3.72
C LEU A 260 12.53 11.56 -3.75
N SER A 261 12.34 12.17 -2.57
CA SER A 261 12.16 13.62 -2.44
C SER A 261 13.39 14.44 -2.87
N SER A 262 14.58 13.84 -2.95
CA SER A 262 15.80 14.50 -3.43
C SER A 262 15.96 14.41 -4.95
N LEU A 263 15.27 13.45 -5.60
CA LEU A 263 15.33 13.30 -7.06
C LEU A 263 14.55 14.43 -7.75
N ALA A 264 15.21 15.17 -8.62
CA ALA A 264 14.54 16.19 -9.42
C ALA A 264 13.52 15.56 -10.39
N SER A 265 13.87 14.39 -10.98
CA SER A 265 12.96 13.62 -11.83
C SER A 265 11.65 13.25 -11.12
N PHE A 266 11.70 12.93 -9.82
CA PHE A 266 10.48 12.68 -9.04
C PHE A 266 9.68 13.96 -8.78
N ARG A 267 10.35 15.04 -8.31
CA ARG A 267 9.68 16.32 -8.02
C ARG A 267 9.03 16.92 -9.26
N ASP A 268 9.69 16.80 -10.40
CA ASP A 268 9.19 17.31 -11.69
C ASP A 268 8.13 16.39 -12.32
N GLY A 269 7.78 15.27 -11.64
CA GLY A 269 6.69 14.39 -12.04
C GLY A 269 6.99 13.54 -13.28
N TRP A 270 8.25 13.14 -13.50
CA TRP A 270 8.62 12.28 -14.63
C TRP A 270 8.19 10.83 -14.45
N PHE A 271 7.95 10.42 -13.19
CA PHE A 271 7.46 9.10 -12.86
C PHE A 271 6.59 9.10 -11.59
N TYR A 272 5.87 8.01 -11.41
CA TYR A 272 5.05 7.74 -10.21
C TYR A 272 5.46 6.38 -9.61
N ILE A 273 5.53 6.30 -8.27
CA ILE A 273 5.85 5.03 -7.60
C ILE A 273 4.60 4.18 -7.52
N GLN A 274 4.62 3.02 -8.19
CA GLN A 274 3.46 2.13 -8.28
C GLN A 274 3.88 0.69 -8.58
N ASP A 275 3.28 -0.27 -7.88
CA ASP A 275 3.48 -1.68 -8.16
C ASP A 275 2.88 -2.07 -9.52
N PRO A 276 3.59 -2.87 -10.35
CA PRO A 276 3.10 -3.29 -11.67
C PRO A 276 1.75 -4.01 -11.65
N GLY A 277 1.46 -4.77 -10.57
CA GLY A 277 0.19 -5.50 -10.42
C GLY A 277 -1.01 -4.57 -10.38
N THR A 278 -0.86 -3.37 -9.79
CA THR A 278 -1.96 -2.40 -9.68
C THR A 278 -2.35 -1.76 -11.02
N LEU A 279 -1.49 -1.86 -12.03
CA LEU A 279 -1.74 -1.29 -13.36
C LEU A 279 -2.70 -2.15 -14.19
N LEU A 280 -2.80 -3.46 -13.90
CA LEU A 280 -3.68 -4.38 -14.63
C LEU A 280 -5.13 -3.89 -14.66
N ALA A 281 -5.64 -3.36 -13.55
CA ALA A 281 -7.00 -2.84 -13.46
C ALA A 281 -7.25 -1.69 -14.46
N VAL A 282 -6.30 -0.76 -14.58
CA VAL A 282 -6.41 0.36 -15.53
C VAL A 282 -6.21 -0.11 -16.97
N CYS A 283 -5.29 -1.06 -17.23
CA CYS A 283 -5.14 -1.67 -18.55
C CYS A 283 -6.43 -2.36 -18.99
N LYS A 284 -7.14 -3.03 -18.08
CA LYS A 284 -8.43 -3.68 -18.38
C LYS A 284 -9.59 -2.70 -18.43
N LEU A 285 -9.51 -1.57 -17.72
CA LEU A 285 -10.45 -0.48 -17.92
C LEU A 285 -10.37 0.05 -19.36
N GLY A 286 -9.17 0.13 -19.94
CA GLY A 286 -8.90 0.51 -21.33
C GLY A 286 -9.38 1.92 -21.67
N PRO A 287 -9.06 2.96 -20.86
CA PRO A 287 -9.58 4.31 -21.04
C PRO A 287 -9.18 4.90 -22.39
N GLN A 288 -10.10 5.65 -23.03
CA GLN A 288 -9.87 6.28 -24.32
C GLN A 288 -9.92 7.80 -24.20
N PRO A 289 -9.13 8.54 -24.99
CA PRO A 289 -9.24 10.00 -25.06
C PRO A 289 -10.68 10.47 -25.35
N GLY A 290 -11.16 11.46 -24.61
CA GLY A 290 -12.50 12.05 -24.76
C GLY A 290 -13.59 11.39 -23.92
N GLU A 291 -13.35 10.26 -23.29
CA GLU A 291 -14.33 9.58 -22.41
C GLU A 291 -14.54 10.31 -21.08
N THR A 292 -15.68 10.05 -20.45
CA THR A 292 -15.97 10.42 -19.06
C THR A 292 -15.86 9.18 -18.17
N ILE A 293 -14.92 9.19 -17.23
CA ILE A 293 -14.57 8.03 -16.41
C ILE A 293 -14.76 8.34 -14.92
N LEU A 294 -15.25 7.37 -14.16
CA LEU A 294 -15.35 7.42 -12.71
C LEU A 294 -14.32 6.47 -12.08
N ASP A 295 -13.48 7.01 -11.21
CA ASP A 295 -12.63 6.25 -10.28
C ASP A 295 -13.27 6.31 -8.90
N PHE A 296 -13.90 5.21 -8.47
CA PHE A 296 -14.87 5.20 -7.37
C PHE A 296 -14.23 5.18 -5.97
N CYS A 297 -13.00 4.67 -5.82
CA CYS A 297 -12.23 4.65 -4.57
C CYS A 297 -10.79 5.10 -4.87
N ALA A 298 -10.65 6.35 -5.31
CA ALA A 298 -9.53 6.81 -6.11
C ALA A 298 -8.20 7.01 -5.36
N ALA A 299 -8.27 7.34 -4.05
CA ALA A 299 -7.06 7.74 -3.33
C ALA A 299 -6.08 6.59 -3.06
N PRO A 300 -4.76 6.86 -3.22
CA PRO A 300 -4.08 8.15 -3.33
C PRO A 300 -3.89 8.70 -4.77
N GLY A 301 -4.60 8.17 -5.78
CA GLY A 301 -4.57 8.69 -7.14
C GLY A 301 -3.62 7.99 -8.12
N GLY A 302 -3.02 6.87 -7.73
CA GLY A 302 -2.12 6.13 -8.62
C GLY A 302 -2.81 5.57 -9.86
N LYS A 303 -4.02 5.00 -9.73
CA LYS A 303 -4.84 4.53 -10.84
C LYS A 303 -5.46 5.70 -11.60
N THR A 304 -6.00 6.71 -10.90
CA THR A 304 -6.54 7.95 -11.48
C THR A 304 -5.55 8.62 -12.43
N THR A 305 -4.30 8.83 -11.98
CA THR A 305 -3.27 9.47 -12.79
C THR A 305 -2.80 8.60 -13.97
N PHE A 306 -2.92 7.27 -13.86
CA PHE A 306 -2.64 6.38 -14.98
C PHE A 306 -3.77 6.38 -16.01
N ILE A 307 -5.04 6.45 -15.58
CA ILE A 307 -6.18 6.69 -16.46
C ILE A 307 -5.97 7.97 -17.27
N ALA A 308 -5.66 9.09 -16.60
CA ALA A 308 -5.39 10.37 -17.26
C ALA A 308 -4.23 10.32 -18.25
N GLN A 309 -3.18 9.54 -17.93
CA GLN A 309 -2.05 9.31 -18.82
C GLN A 309 -2.47 8.59 -20.11
N LEU A 310 -3.27 7.52 -20.01
CA LEU A 310 -3.76 6.77 -21.18
C LEU A 310 -4.75 7.61 -22.00
N MET A 311 -5.54 8.47 -21.35
CA MET A 311 -6.43 9.43 -22.00
C MET A 311 -5.70 10.64 -22.60
N ASN A 312 -4.40 10.79 -22.46
CA ASN A 312 -3.64 11.95 -22.91
C ASN A 312 -4.19 13.29 -22.35
N ASN A 313 -4.72 13.32 -21.11
CA ASN A 313 -5.43 14.47 -20.53
C ASN A 313 -6.67 14.93 -21.35
N GLN A 314 -7.24 14.07 -22.18
CA GLN A 314 -8.42 14.39 -23.00
C GLN A 314 -9.65 13.68 -22.46
N GLY A 315 -10.71 14.43 -22.14
CA GLY A 315 -11.91 13.90 -21.51
C GLY A 315 -12.02 14.36 -20.06
N ARG A 316 -12.75 13.61 -19.23
CA ARG A 316 -13.04 13.95 -17.84
C ARG A 316 -12.94 12.72 -16.94
N ILE A 317 -12.24 12.84 -15.81
CA ILE A 317 -12.16 11.79 -14.79
C ILE A 317 -12.72 12.36 -13.49
N VAL A 318 -13.74 11.71 -12.94
CA VAL A 318 -14.26 12.00 -11.61
C VAL A 318 -13.61 11.01 -10.63
N ALA A 319 -12.77 11.53 -9.74
CA ALA A 319 -12.07 10.75 -8.72
C ALA A 319 -12.79 10.90 -7.38
N GLN A 320 -13.45 9.84 -6.91
CA GLN A 320 -14.20 9.82 -5.66
C GLN A 320 -13.41 9.15 -4.54
N ASP A 321 -13.49 9.72 -3.34
CA ASP A 321 -13.04 9.08 -2.09
C ASP A 321 -13.87 9.58 -0.91
N VAL A 322 -13.88 8.84 0.20
CA VAL A 322 -14.65 9.18 1.41
C VAL A 322 -13.92 10.15 2.34
N SER A 323 -12.67 10.50 2.05
CA SER A 323 -11.81 11.34 2.90
C SER A 323 -11.29 12.55 2.15
N GLU A 324 -11.61 13.74 2.65
CA GLU A 324 -11.06 15.00 2.11
C GLU A 324 -9.52 15.05 2.15
N GLU A 325 -8.90 14.50 3.20
CA GLU A 325 -7.44 14.45 3.31
C GLU A 325 -6.84 13.58 2.21
N ARG A 326 -7.46 12.44 1.93
CA ARG A 326 -7.01 11.54 0.85
C ARG A 326 -7.25 12.13 -0.54
N LEU A 327 -8.30 12.93 -0.74
CA LEU A 327 -8.53 13.66 -1.98
C LEU A 327 -7.42 14.69 -2.27
N LYS A 328 -6.84 15.32 -1.25
CA LYS A 328 -5.71 16.24 -1.41
C LYS A 328 -4.48 15.53 -2.00
N TRP A 329 -4.23 14.28 -1.62
CA TRP A 329 -3.13 13.50 -2.22
C TRP A 329 -3.34 13.26 -3.72
N ILE A 330 -4.58 13.06 -4.17
CA ILE A 330 -4.90 12.97 -5.60
C ILE A 330 -4.54 14.28 -6.29
N GLN A 331 -4.98 15.42 -5.73
CA GLN A 331 -4.72 16.76 -6.30
C GLN A 331 -3.22 17.07 -6.38
N GLU A 332 -2.46 16.79 -5.33
CA GLU A 332 -1.00 16.94 -5.29
C GLU A 332 -0.30 16.08 -6.35
N ASN A 333 -0.71 14.81 -6.48
CA ASN A 333 -0.18 13.93 -7.50
C ASN A 333 -0.55 14.37 -8.92
N CYS A 334 -1.78 14.84 -9.16
CA CYS A 334 -2.21 15.40 -10.43
C CYS A 334 -1.37 16.64 -10.79
N ALA A 335 -1.19 17.56 -9.86
CA ALA A 335 -0.38 18.76 -10.07
C ALA A 335 1.08 18.40 -10.41
N ARG A 336 1.70 17.52 -9.65
CA ARG A 336 3.08 17.07 -9.86
C ARG A 336 3.27 16.37 -11.22
N LEU A 337 2.33 15.53 -11.61
CA LEU A 337 2.39 14.76 -12.86
C LEU A 337 1.90 15.52 -14.10
N GLY A 338 1.31 16.72 -13.92
CA GLY A 338 0.74 17.51 -15.00
C GLY A 338 -0.58 16.96 -15.53
N VAL A 339 -1.34 16.27 -14.67
CA VAL A 339 -2.70 15.79 -14.98
C VAL A 339 -3.70 16.94 -14.82
N THR A 340 -4.54 17.15 -15.83
CA THR A 340 -5.47 18.31 -15.89
C THR A 340 -6.94 17.92 -16.08
N CYS A 341 -7.25 16.67 -16.37
CA CYS A 341 -8.61 16.20 -16.67
C CYS A 341 -9.31 15.53 -15.47
N VAL A 342 -8.79 15.70 -14.24
CA VAL A 342 -9.31 15.06 -13.02
C VAL A 342 -10.05 16.08 -12.15
N GLU A 343 -11.26 15.72 -11.76
CA GLU A 343 -12.06 16.38 -10.75
C GLU A 343 -12.18 15.48 -9.53
N THR A 344 -11.94 16.01 -8.33
CA THR A 344 -12.09 15.26 -7.09
C THR A 344 -13.46 15.47 -6.47
N LEU A 345 -14.11 14.41 -6.02
CA LEU A 345 -15.45 14.46 -5.43
C LEU A 345 -15.47 13.68 -4.11
N LEU A 346 -15.91 14.34 -3.02
CA LEU A 346 -16.11 13.69 -1.74
C LEU A 346 -17.36 12.83 -1.81
N ASN A 347 -17.17 11.53 -1.67
CA ASN A 347 -18.27 10.59 -1.58
C ASN A 347 -18.71 10.46 -0.12
N THR A 348 -19.79 11.16 0.27
CA THR A 348 -20.36 11.00 1.61
C THR A 348 -21.09 9.66 1.66
N PRO A 349 -20.67 8.72 2.54
CA PRO A 349 -21.37 7.46 2.69
C PRO A 349 -22.85 7.72 3.02
N ARG A 350 -23.77 7.06 2.32
CA ARG A 350 -25.16 7.03 2.76
C ARG A 350 -25.20 6.42 4.17
N PRO A 351 -26.06 6.89 5.08
CA PRO A 351 -26.22 6.28 6.40
C PRO A 351 -26.74 4.83 6.24
N GLY A 352 -25.82 3.91 6.27
CA GLY A 352 -25.95 2.47 6.26
C GLY A 352 -24.67 1.92 6.91
N PRO A 353 -24.59 0.64 7.30
CA PRO A 353 -23.45 0.09 8.02
C PRO A 353 -22.21 -0.08 7.11
N LEU A 354 -21.76 0.99 6.44
CA LEU A 354 -20.45 1.00 5.83
C LEU A 354 -19.42 1.10 6.96
N PRO A 355 -18.61 0.08 7.14
CA PRO A 355 -17.48 0.20 8.03
C PRO A 355 -16.47 1.14 7.37
N VAL A 356 -16.44 2.36 7.84
CA VAL A 356 -15.29 3.22 7.61
C VAL A 356 -14.12 2.47 8.20
N TRP A 357 -13.23 1.98 7.35
CA TRP A 357 -11.91 1.54 7.78
C TRP A 357 -11.16 2.81 8.22
N ARG A 358 -11.45 3.23 9.46
CA ARG A 358 -10.76 4.35 10.08
C ARG A 358 -9.37 3.85 10.46
N GLY A 359 -8.41 4.12 9.64
CA GLY A 359 -7.01 4.15 10.03
C GLY A 359 -6.72 5.29 11.00
N GLU A 360 -7.71 5.82 11.70
CA GLU A 360 -7.57 6.93 12.63
C GLU A 360 -8.26 6.59 13.95
N GLY A 361 -7.44 6.55 15.02
CA GLY A 361 -7.92 6.39 16.38
C GLY A 361 -8.67 7.63 16.85
N GLU A 362 -9.99 7.61 16.75
CA GLU A 362 -10.85 8.35 17.64
C GLU A 362 -11.60 7.37 18.54
N LYS A 363 -11.20 7.37 19.80
CA LYS A 363 -12.01 6.80 20.87
C LYS A 363 -13.29 7.60 20.99
N SER A 364 -14.44 6.99 20.75
CA SER A 364 -15.69 7.53 21.25
C SER A 364 -15.67 7.34 22.78
N GLU A 365 -15.38 8.38 23.51
CA GLU A 365 -15.83 8.49 24.90
C GLU A 365 -17.34 8.78 24.91
N THR A 366 -18.00 8.08 25.84
CA THR A 366 -19.39 8.27 26.27
C THR A 366 -20.50 7.65 25.41
N ALA A 367 -20.71 6.35 25.67
CA ALA A 367 -22.07 5.85 25.68
C ALA A 367 -22.74 6.27 26.99
N GLN A 368 -23.30 7.46 27.04
CA GLN A 368 -24.28 7.82 28.09
C GLN A 368 -25.68 7.54 27.55
N LYS A 369 -26.36 6.66 28.29
CA LYS A 369 -27.79 6.42 28.20
C LYS A 369 -28.54 7.76 28.30
N HIS A 370 -29.21 8.17 27.23
CA HIS A 370 -30.33 9.09 27.35
C HIS A 370 -31.58 8.51 26.67
N SER A 371 -32.58 8.40 27.50
CA SER A 371 -33.96 8.11 27.28
C SER A 371 -34.54 8.91 26.11
N LEU A 372 -35.32 8.22 25.29
CA LEU A 372 -36.08 8.76 24.19
C LEU A 372 -37.19 9.71 24.69
N ALA A 373 -37.11 10.95 24.28
CA ALA A 373 -38.25 11.83 24.09
C ALA A 373 -38.17 12.44 22.68
N PRO A 374 -39.27 12.56 21.93
CA PRO A 374 -39.20 13.05 20.57
C PRO A 374 -38.95 14.54 20.53
N PRO A 375 -38.10 15.07 19.61
CA PRO A 375 -37.94 16.49 19.45
C PRO A 375 -39.12 17.11 18.72
N GLU A 376 -39.56 18.21 19.27
CA GLU A 376 -40.57 19.10 18.70
C GLU A 376 -40.10 19.64 17.34
N ARG A 377 -41.04 19.80 16.42
CA ARG A 377 -40.86 20.34 15.06
C ARG A 377 -40.39 21.80 15.14
N GLY A 378 -39.10 22.03 14.79
CA GLY A 378 -38.62 23.32 14.34
C GLY A 378 -38.68 23.37 12.82
N GLU A 379 -39.39 24.35 12.28
CA GLU A 379 -39.53 24.63 10.85
C GLU A 379 -38.20 25.15 10.29
N GLY A 380 -37.40 24.23 9.75
CA GLY A 380 -36.32 24.52 8.82
C GLY A 380 -36.62 23.74 7.54
N GLY A 381 -36.98 24.44 6.49
CA GLY A 381 -37.44 23.86 5.24
C GLY A 381 -36.41 22.91 4.62
N PRO A 382 -36.87 21.86 3.96
CA PRO A 382 -35.98 20.94 3.26
C PRO A 382 -35.33 21.68 2.09
N CYS A 383 -34.00 21.60 1.96
CA CYS A 383 -33.34 21.82 0.68
C CYS A 383 -34.00 20.89 -0.34
N LYS A 384 -34.84 21.44 -1.17
CA LYS A 384 -35.42 20.77 -2.33
C LYS A 384 -34.26 20.48 -3.29
N ALA A 385 -33.77 19.26 -3.27
CA ALA A 385 -33.16 18.69 -4.45
C ALA A 385 -34.27 18.69 -5.53
N GLU A 386 -34.07 19.40 -6.61
CA GLU A 386 -35.02 19.39 -7.71
C GLU A 386 -35.15 17.96 -8.24
N PRO A 387 -36.36 17.43 -8.45
CA PRO A 387 -36.56 16.14 -9.06
C PRO A 387 -36.33 16.28 -10.57
N GLY A 388 -35.11 15.94 -11.06
CA GLY A 388 -34.86 16.00 -12.49
C GLY A 388 -33.41 15.87 -12.96
N GLU A 389 -32.41 15.99 -12.10
CA GLU A 389 -31.03 15.68 -12.52
C GLU A 389 -30.83 14.15 -12.55
N GLY A 390 -30.83 13.59 -13.77
CA GLY A 390 -30.54 12.18 -13.99
C GLY A 390 -29.15 11.83 -13.45
N ILE A 391 -29.05 10.66 -12.78
CA ILE A 391 -27.76 10.15 -12.29
C ILE A 391 -26.74 10.20 -13.41
N GLU A 392 -25.64 10.91 -13.20
CA GLU A 392 -24.54 11.03 -14.17
C GLU A 392 -24.06 9.65 -14.61
N LYS A 393 -23.83 9.46 -15.92
CA LYS A 393 -23.43 8.21 -16.53
C LYS A 393 -22.04 8.31 -17.12
N PHE A 394 -21.22 7.29 -16.88
CA PHE A 394 -19.81 7.21 -17.26
C PHE A 394 -19.61 6.14 -18.35
N ASP A 395 -18.69 6.41 -19.25
CA ASP A 395 -18.27 5.44 -20.29
C ASP A 395 -17.59 4.24 -19.65
N ARG A 396 -16.76 4.53 -18.63
CA ARG A 396 -16.05 3.51 -17.85
C ARG A 396 -16.05 3.86 -16.37
N ILE A 397 -16.07 2.84 -15.55
CA ILE A 397 -15.96 2.98 -14.08
C ILE A 397 -14.91 2.00 -13.56
N LEU A 398 -14.03 2.49 -12.70
CA LEU A 398 -13.11 1.69 -11.90
C LEU A 398 -13.59 1.67 -10.45
N VAL A 399 -13.75 0.48 -9.89
CA VAL A 399 -13.98 0.24 -8.45
C VAL A 399 -12.75 -0.49 -7.91
N ASP A 400 -11.76 0.29 -7.42
CA ASP A 400 -10.63 -0.27 -6.67
C ASP A 400 -11.03 -0.40 -5.21
N ALA A 401 -11.73 -1.49 -4.89
CA ALA A 401 -12.49 -1.61 -3.66
C ALA A 401 -11.59 -1.72 -2.41
N PRO A 402 -11.98 -1.07 -1.30
CA PRO A 402 -11.36 -1.33 0.00
C PRO A 402 -11.45 -2.82 0.31
N CYS A 403 -10.33 -3.45 0.68
CA CYS A 403 -10.24 -4.89 0.88
C CYS A 403 -9.33 -5.24 2.07
N SER A 404 -9.22 -6.54 2.36
CA SER A 404 -8.36 -7.07 3.42
C SER A 404 -6.87 -6.81 3.19
N ASN A 405 -6.46 -6.44 1.97
CA ASN A 405 -5.07 -6.19 1.58
C ASN A 405 -4.11 -7.39 1.79
N THR A 406 -4.60 -8.62 1.79
CA THR A 406 -3.78 -9.82 2.03
C THR A 406 -2.72 -10.05 0.95
N GLY A 407 -2.91 -9.49 -0.23
CA GLY A 407 -1.94 -9.54 -1.34
C GLY A 407 -0.75 -8.58 -1.21
N VAL A 408 -0.82 -7.61 -0.29
CA VAL A 408 0.21 -6.55 -0.12
C VAL A 408 0.86 -6.56 1.27
N MET A 409 0.84 -7.68 1.97
CA MET A 409 1.34 -7.80 3.36
C MET A 409 2.81 -7.45 3.52
N ARG A 410 3.64 -7.59 2.49
CA ARG A 410 5.05 -7.17 2.55
C ARG A 410 5.21 -5.65 2.69
N ARG A 411 4.22 -4.86 2.19
CA ARG A 411 4.18 -3.40 2.28
C ARG A 411 3.44 -2.93 3.53
N ARG A 412 2.38 -3.67 3.93
CA ARG A 412 1.55 -3.40 5.09
C ARG A 412 1.78 -4.45 6.16
N VAL A 413 2.96 -4.39 6.79
CA VAL A 413 3.44 -5.44 7.71
C VAL A 413 2.56 -5.62 8.94
N ASP A 414 1.90 -4.54 9.39
CA ASP A 414 1.04 -4.53 10.57
C ASP A 414 -0.30 -5.23 10.33
N LEU A 415 -0.73 -5.27 9.09
CA LEU A 415 -2.02 -5.84 8.68
C LEU A 415 -2.17 -7.29 9.13
N ARG A 416 -1.10 -8.12 8.98
CA ARG A 416 -1.13 -9.55 9.33
C ARG A 416 -1.56 -9.81 10.78
N TRP A 417 -1.35 -8.86 11.67
CA TRP A 417 -1.68 -8.98 13.09
C TRP A 417 -3.03 -8.36 13.45
N ARG A 418 -3.66 -7.68 12.52
CA ARG A 418 -4.93 -6.97 12.73
C ARG A 418 -6.10 -7.62 12.04
N ILE A 419 -5.85 -8.28 10.89
CA ILE A 419 -6.89 -8.93 10.12
C ILE A 419 -7.49 -10.12 10.89
N GLN A 420 -8.82 -10.26 10.80
CA GLN A 420 -9.58 -11.36 11.38
C GLN A 420 -10.49 -11.96 10.30
N PRO A 421 -10.89 -13.24 10.40
CA PRO A 421 -11.78 -13.86 9.40
C PRO A 421 -13.09 -13.10 9.19
N GLU A 422 -13.69 -12.58 10.26
CA GLU A 422 -14.97 -11.84 10.22
C GLU A 422 -14.85 -10.54 9.43
N GLU A 423 -13.65 -9.97 9.37
CA GLU A 423 -13.38 -8.76 8.60
C GLU A 423 -13.46 -8.99 7.10
N ILE A 424 -13.05 -10.17 6.61
CA ILE A 424 -13.12 -10.55 5.19
C ILE A 424 -14.59 -10.54 4.74
N GLU A 425 -15.48 -11.17 5.51
CA GLU A 425 -16.91 -11.21 5.18
C GLU A 425 -17.55 -9.81 5.24
N ARG A 426 -17.18 -9.01 6.22
CA ARG A 426 -17.64 -7.63 6.33
C ARG A 426 -17.22 -6.78 5.12
N LEU A 427 -15.98 -6.94 4.67
CA LEU A 427 -15.44 -6.24 3.49
C LEU A 427 -16.13 -6.73 2.21
N ARG A 428 -16.36 -8.03 2.06
CA ARG A 428 -17.10 -8.61 0.94
C ARG A 428 -18.47 -7.95 0.72
N LEU A 429 -19.24 -7.79 1.80
CA LEU A 429 -20.55 -7.13 1.74
C LEU A 429 -20.44 -5.67 1.31
N ALA A 430 -19.47 -4.94 1.86
CA ALA A 430 -19.24 -3.56 1.48
C ALA A 430 -18.79 -3.41 0.01
N GLN A 431 -17.95 -4.33 -0.47
CA GLN A 431 -17.49 -4.38 -1.85
C GLN A 431 -18.63 -4.64 -2.83
N LEU A 432 -19.53 -5.57 -2.49
CA LEU A 432 -20.72 -5.84 -3.30
C LEU A 432 -21.61 -4.60 -3.42
N ASP A 433 -21.85 -3.89 -2.31
CA ASP A 433 -22.62 -2.65 -2.30
C ASP A 433 -21.98 -1.56 -3.17
N LEU A 434 -20.66 -1.36 -3.06
CA LEU A 434 -19.92 -0.43 -3.91
C LEU A 434 -20.04 -0.78 -5.40
N LEU A 435 -19.90 -2.05 -5.74
CA LEU A 435 -20.03 -2.53 -7.12
C LEU A 435 -21.44 -2.34 -7.67
N GLN A 436 -22.47 -2.58 -6.84
CA GLN A 436 -23.87 -2.34 -7.20
C GLN A 436 -24.16 -0.84 -7.41
N GLN A 437 -23.62 0.04 -6.58
CA GLN A 437 -23.76 1.49 -6.72
C GLN A 437 -23.07 1.97 -8.02
N ALA A 438 -21.85 1.56 -8.27
CA ALA A 438 -21.11 1.88 -9.49
C ALA A 438 -21.85 1.42 -10.75
N ALA A 439 -22.42 0.21 -10.74
CA ALA A 439 -23.15 -0.34 -11.87
C ALA A 439 -24.35 0.51 -12.32
N THR A 440 -24.97 1.25 -11.38
CA THR A 440 -26.08 2.17 -11.73
C THR A 440 -25.60 3.33 -12.60
N GLN A 441 -24.33 3.67 -12.57
CA GLN A 441 -23.72 4.84 -13.22
C GLN A 441 -22.99 4.51 -14.53
N VAL A 442 -22.84 3.24 -14.90
CA VAL A 442 -22.25 2.84 -16.18
C VAL A 442 -23.24 3.09 -17.33
N LYS A 443 -22.81 3.67 -18.45
CA LYS A 443 -23.61 3.78 -19.68
C LYS A 443 -23.93 2.40 -20.28
N PRO A 444 -25.05 2.21 -21.01
CA PRO A 444 -25.25 1.02 -21.82
C PRO A 444 -24.05 0.78 -22.73
N GLY A 445 -23.54 -0.45 -22.84
CA GLY A 445 -22.34 -0.79 -23.57
C GLY A 445 -21.02 -0.38 -22.89
N GLY A 446 -21.07 0.34 -21.76
CA GLY A 446 -19.89 0.79 -21.01
C GLY A 446 -19.19 -0.33 -20.23
N VAL A 447 -18.04 0.01 -19.66
CA VAL A 447 -17.14 -0.93 -18.96
C VAL A 447 -17.11 -0.60 -17.46
N LEU A 448 -17.21 -1.64 -16.63
CA LEU A 448 -17.04 -1.59 -15.18
C LEU A 448 -15.90 -2.52 -14.79
N VAL A 449 -14.84 -1.98 -14.20
CA VAL A 449 -13.74 -2.79 -13.67
C VAL A 449 -13.79 -2.80 -12.17
N TYR A 450 -13.80 -4.00 -11.61
CA TYR A 450 -13.65 -4.26 -10.19
C TYR A 450 -12.23 -4.74 -9.90
N SER A 451 -11.58 -4.21 -8.88
CA SER A 451 -10.26 -4.65 -8.45
C SER A 451 -10.09 -4.61 -6.94
N THR A 452 -9.26 -5.51 -6.43
CA THR A 452 -8.79 -5.54 -5.04
C THR A 452 -7.31 -5.86 -4.98
N CYS A 453 -6.68 -5.60 -3.83
CA CYS A 453 -5.36 -6.15 -3.49
C CYS A 453 -5.47 -7.30 -2.47
N SER A 454 -6.60 -8.01 -2.47
CA SER A 454 -6.84 -9.20 -1.65
C SER A 454 -6.49 -10.48 -2.40
N LEU A 455 -6.07 -11.49 -1.64
CA LEU A 455 -5.93 -12.87 -2.11
C LEU A 455 -7.13 -13.76 -1.70
N GLU A 456 -8.15 -13.18 -1.06
CA GLU A 456 -9.27 -13.93 -0.51
C GLU A 456 -10.38 -14.06 -1.56
N PRO A 457 -10.80 -15.30 -1.92
CA PRO A 457 -11.80 -15.53 -2.96
C PRO A 457 -13.14 -14.84 -2.68
N GLU A 458 -13.52 -14.71 -1.42
CA GLU A 458 -14.75 -14.06 -1.01
C GLU A 458 -14.78 -12.58 -1.41
N GLU A 459 -13.64 -11.90 -1.37
CA GLU A 459 -13.51 -10.50 -1.77
C GLU A 459 -13.29 -10.33 -3.28
N ASN A 460 -12.99 -11.40 -3.99
CA ASN A 460 -12.61 -11.43 -5.39
C ASN A 460 -13.74 -12.03 -6.26
N SER A 461 -13.58 -13.27 -6.73
CA SER A 461 -14.61 -13.93 -7.57
C SER A 461 -15.96 -14.04 -6.88
N GLY A 462 -16.00 -14.24 -5.56
CA GLY A 462 -17.23 -14.33 -4.80
C GLY A 462 -18.11 -13.07 -4.87
N VAL A 463 -17.49 -11.87 -4.87
CA VAL A 463 -18.21 -10.59 -5.07
C VAL A 463 -18.74 -10.50 -6.50
N VAL A 464 -17.92 -10.85 -7.49
CA VAL A 464 -18.26 -10.76 -8.92
C VAL A 464 -19.39 -11.75 -9.28
N GLU A 465 -19.29 -12.99 -8.83
CA GLU A 465 -20.32 -14.02 -9.04
C GLU A 465 -21.66 -13.62 -8.44
N GLN A 466 -21.66 -13.13 -7.21
CA GLN A 466 -22.88 -12.64 -6.57
C GLN A 466 -23.46 -11.45 -7.32
N PHE A 467 -22.63 -10.46 -7.68
CA PHE A 467 -23.06 -9.30 -8.46
C PHE A 467 -23.74 -9.71 -9.78
N LEU A 468 -23.13 -10.63 -10.52
CA LEU A 468 -23.67 -11.12 -11.80
C LEU A 468 -24.97 -11.90 -11.64
N SER A 469 -25.14 -12.64 -10.53
CA SER A 469 -26.39 -13.34 -10.23
C SER A 469 -27.57 -12.38 -9.97
N GLU A 470 -27.26 -11.18 -9.43
CA GLU A 470 -28.24 -10.14 -9.09
C GLU A 470 -28.46 -9.10 -10.21
N ARG A 471 -27.57 -9.04 -11.21
CA ARG A 471 -27.52 -8.00 -12.26
C ARG A 471 -27.41 -8.58 -13.67
N ALA A 472 -28.51 -9.10 -14.21
CA ALA A 472 -28.58 -9.69 -15.56
C ALA A 472 -28.13 -8.71 -16.71
N GLY A 473 -28.06 -7.41 -16.45
CA GLY A 473 -27.59 -6.40 -17.41
C GLY A 473 -26.07 -6.30 -17.56
N PHE A 474 -25.29 -7.17 -16.91
CA PHE A 474 -23.83 -7.21 -17.02
C PHE A 474 -23.33 -8.60 -17.41
N LYS A 475 -22.19 -8.66 -18.08
CA LYS A 475 -21.47 -9.90 -18.34
C LYS A 475 -20.01 -9.75 -17.94
N LEU A 476 -19.40 -10.84 -17.48
CA LEU A 476 -17.95 -10.93 -17.27
C LEU A 476 -17.24 -11.05 -18.63
N ASP A 477 -16.30 -10.15 -18.88
CA ASP A 477 -15.52 -10.12 -20.14
C ASP A 477 -14.05 -10.56 -19.89
N TYR A 478 -13.54 -10.31 -18.69
CA TYR A 478 -12.19 -10.71 -18.28
C TYR A 478 -12.13 -10.87 -16.76
N GLU A 479 -11.31 -11.83 -16.31
CA GLU A 479 -11.00 -12.06 -14.89
C GLU A 479 -9.55 -12.57 -14.74
N ARG A 480 -8.84 -12.04 -13.73
CA ARG A 480 -7.50 -12.52 -13.39
C ARG A 480 -7.16 -12.23 -11.93
N GLU A 481 -6.58 -13.23 -11.30
CA GLU A 481 -5.89 -13.08 -10.02
C GLU A 481 -4.37 -13.05 -10.27
N LEU A 482 -3.69 -12.07 -9.67
CA LEU A 482 -2.23 -11.99 -9.64
C LEU A 482 -1.75 -12.57 -8.32
N LEU A 483 -0.91 -13.60 -8.42
CA LEU A 483 -0.37 -14.32 -7.27
C LEU A 483 1.13 -14.03 -7.13
N PRO A 484 1.61 -13.55 -5.97
CA PRO A 484 3.01 -13.18 -5.77
C PRO A 484 4.02 -14.24 -6.19
N PHE A 485 3.72 -15.51 -5.89
CA PHE A 485 4.57 -16.66 -6.19
C PHE A 485 4.50 -17.14 -7.66
N VAL A 486 3.61 -16.54 -8.47
CA VAL A 486 3.48 -16.81 -9.92
C VAL A 486 3.92 -15.61 -10.73
N ASP A 487 3.35 -14.45 -10.43
CA ASP A 487 3.46 -13.23 -11.25
C ASP A 487 4.65 -12.34 -10.82
N ASN A 488 5.28 -12.58 -9.67
CA ASN A 488 6.35 -11.76 -9.10
C ASN A 488 5.98 -10.28 -8.96
N VAL A 489 4.74 -10.03 -8.57
CA VAL A 489 4.16 -8.71 -8.20
C VAL A 489 3.35 -8.86 -6.93
N ASP A 490 2.89 -7.77 -6.33
CA ASP A 490 1.95 -7.86 -5.23
C ASP A 490 0.64 -8.52 -5.67
N GLY A 491 -0.02 -9.21 -4.75
CA GLY A 491 -1.29 -9.87 -5.03
C GLY A 491 -2.37 -8.86 -5.39
N ALA A 492 -3.16 -9.18 -6.41
CA ALA A 492 -4.29 -8.38 -6.85
C ALA A 492 -5.32 -9.24 -7.58
N TYR A 493 -6.52 -8.74 -7.64
CA TYR A 493 -7.60 -9.33 -8.44
C TYR A 493 -8.22 -8.25 -9.32
N VAL A 494 -8.56 -8.61 -10.56
CA VAL A 494 -9.19 -7.72 -11.52
C VAL A 494 -10.27 -8.48 -12.29
N ALA A 495 -11.48 -7.93 -12.29
CA ALA A 495 -12.59 -8.36 -13.15
C ALA A 495 -13.09 -7.21 -14.01
N GLN A 496 -13.22 -7.44 -15.32
CA GLN A 496 -13.83 -6.51 -16.26
C GLN A 496 -15.24 -6.98 -16.58
N LEU A 497 -16.19 -6.12 -16.32
CA LEU A 497 -17.61 -6.32 -16.55
C LEU A 497 -18.08 -5.38 -17.66
N LYS A 498 -18.86 -5.87 -18.59
CA LYS A 498 -19.45 -5.05 -19.65
C LYS A 498 -20.95 -4.95 -19.45
N ARG A 499 -21.46 -3.71 -19.41
CA ARG A 499 -22.90 -3.47 -19.39
C ARG A 499 -23.50 -3.80 -20.76
N LEU A 500 -24.54 -4.60 -20.78
CA LEU A 500 -25.30 -4.90 -21.99
C LEU A 500 -26.01 -3.65 -22.52
N PRO A 501 -26.24 -3.53 -23.84
CA PRO A 501 -26.94 -2.41 -24.46
C PRO A 501 -28.33 -2.16 -23.88
#